data_ef5bcff288ae8fc4f3df8d5a0a5a1a63
#
_entry.id   ef5bcff288ae8fc4f3df8d5a0a5a1a63
#
_cell.length_a   1.000
_cell.length_b   1.000
_cell.length_c   1.000
_cell.angle_alpha   90.00
_cell.angle_beta   90.00
_cell.angle_gamma   90.00
#
_symmetry.space_group_name_H-M   'P 1'
#
loop_
_entity.id
_entity.type
_entity.pdbx_description
1 polymer ?
#
loop_
_entity_poly.entity_id
_entity_poly.type
_entity_poly.pdbx_seq_one_letter_code
_entity_poly.pdbx_strand_id
1 'polypeptide(L)'
;MPIKIPNRLPAVKTLNDENIFVMTEKRAITQDIRPLKILVLNLMPKKIETETQFARLLGNSPLQVEMDLIHTKSHESKNVSQEHLLSFYKTFDDVKNKKYDGMIITGAPVEHMEFEEVEYWDELCEIMKWSKKNVTSTFHICWGAQAGLYYHYGIRKYPTDKKFFGVFPHKVEHKTSILFRGFDDVFMVPQSRHTTVRREDIENNPKLKILASSDETGVYAVSTNKGKQIFITGHSEYDANTLRNEYLRDKEKGLPIDIPKNYFPNDDPEKEPLVTWRAHANLLFSNWLNYFVYQTTPYDIDTIK
;
A
#
# COMPACT_ATOMS: atom_id res chain seq x y z
N MET A 1 -1.21 19.69 -5.92
CA MET A 1 -1.12 19.52 -7.38
C MET A 1 -1.39 18.07 -7.72
N PRO A 2 -1.96 17.73 -8.88
CA PRO A 2 -2.46 16.39 -9.15
C PRO A 2 -1.36 15.39 -9.48
N ILE A 3 -1.68 14.10 -9.32
CA ILE A 3 -0.83 12.99 -9.75
C ILE A 3 -0.62 13.03 -11.27
N LYS A 4 0.63 12.85 -11.72
CA LYS A 4 0.99 12.64 -13.13
C LYS A 4 0.96 11.15 -13.44
N ILE A 5 0.12 10.73 -14.36
CA ILE A 5 -0.04 9.34 -14.78
C ILE A 5 -0.08 9.22 -16.31
N PRO A 6 0.26 8.04 -16.88
CA PRO A 6 0.21 7.81 -18.32
C PRO A 6 -1.15 8.17 -18.92
N ASN A 7 -1.16 8.81 -20.11
CA ASN A 7 -2.39 9.31 -20.73
C ASN A 7 -3.49 8.26 -20.92
N ARG A 8 -3.12 6.98 -21.13
CA ARG A 8 -4.04 5.88 -21.42
C ARG A 8 -4.27 4.95 -20.23
N LEU A 9 -3.74 5.27 -19.05
CA LEU A 9 -3.97 4.44 -17.87
C LEU A 9 -5.47 4.41 -17.54
N PRO A 10 -6.11 3.25 -17.32
CA PRO A 10 -7.53 3.16 -16.99
C PRO A 10 -7.97 4.02 -15.81
N ALA A 11 -7.08 4.22 -14.84
CA ALA A 11 -7.29 5.09 -13.70
C ALA A 11 -7.65 6.54 -14.08
N VAL A 12 -7.19 7.07 -15.25
CA VAL A 12 -7.53 8.43 -15.70
C VAL A 12 -9.03 8.65 -15.77
N LYS A 13 -9.74 7.70 -16.38
CA LYS A 13 -11.20 7.78 -16.52
C LYS A 13 -11.88 7.71 -15.15
N THR A 14 -11.54 6.72 -14.34
CA THR A 14 -12.14 6.50 -13.02
C THR A 14 -11.96 7.73 -12.12
N LEU A 15 -10.75 8.27 -12.05
CA LEU A 15 -10.44 9.42 -11.19
C LEU A 15 -11.16 10.71 -11.66
N ASN A 16 -11.26 10.93 -12.98
CA ASN A 16 -12.04 12.04 -13.50
C ASN A 16 -13.53 11.92 -13.18
N ASP A 17 -14.10 10.71 -13.27
CA ASP A 17 -15.48 10.44 -12.90
C ASP A 17 -15.74 10.66 -11.39
N GLU A 18 -14.71 10.52 -10.56
CA GLU A 18 -14.72 10.81 -9.12
C GLU A 18 -14.41 12.31 -8.79
N ASN A 19 -14.28 13.17 -9.78
CA ASN A 19 -13.83 14.56 -9.62
C ASN A 19 -12.45 14.74 -8.98
N ILE A 20 -11.59 13.73 -9.07
CA ILE A 20 -10.19 13.80 -8.67
C ILE A 20 -9.38 14.28 -9.87
N PHE A 21 -8.78 15.46 -9.76
CA PHE A 21 -8.00 16.02 -10.84
C PHE A 21 -6.69 15.24 -11.05
N VAL A 22 -6.51 14.68 -12.23
CA VAL A 22 -5.28 13.99 -12.65
C VAL A 22 -4.54 14.81 -13.70
N MET A 23 -3.22 14.82 -13.59
CA MET A 23 -2.35 15.41 -14.60
C MET A 23 -1.84 14.30 -15.53
N THR A 24 -2.30 14.32 -16.78
CA THR A 24 -1.73 13.41 -17.78
C THR A 24 -0.34 13.90 -18.20
N GLU A 25 0.50 12.98 -18.71
CA GLU A 25 1.86 13.30 -19.18
C GLU A 25 1.88 14.49 -20.15
N LYS A 26 0.91 14.56 -21.07
CA LYS A 26 0.81 15.65 -22.05
C LYS A 26 0.61 17.01 -21.38
N ARG A 27 -0.11 17.07 -20.27
CA ARG A 27 -0.35 18.33 -19.53
C ARG A 27 0.82 18.70 -18.61
N ALA A 28 1.51 17.70 -18.06
CA ALA A 28 2.63 17.90 -17.13
C ALA A 28 3.86 18.56 -17.79
N ILE A 29 4.07 18.34 -19.09
CA ILE A 29 5.22 18.89 -19.86
C ILE A 29 5.26 20.42 -19.86
N THR A 30 4.13 21.08 -19.58
CA THR A 30 4.02 22.54 -19.59
C THR A 30 4.26 23.20 -18.21
N GLN A 31 4.64 22.42 -17.17
CA GLN A 31 4.84 22.95 -15.82
C GLN A 31 6.29 22.75 -15.35
N ASP A 32 6.90 23.84 -14.93
CA ASP A 32 8.28 23.87 -14.41
C ASP A 32 8.34 23.56 -12.90
N ILE A 33 7.89 22.35 -12.52
CA ILE A 33 7.89 21.85 -11.14
C ILE A 33 8.43 20.43 -11.11
N ARG A 34 9.41 20.18 -10.24
CA ARG A 34 9.89 18.81 -10.03
C ARG A 34 8.80 17.96 -9.33
N PRO A 35 8.19 17.00 -10.00
CA PRO A 35 7.26 16.09 -9.36
C PRO A 35 7.99 15.12 -8.42
N LEU A 36 7.30 14.67 -7.38
CA LEU A 36 7.75 13.55 -6.57
C LEU A 36 7.63 12.25 -7.37
N LYS A 37 8.71 11.49 -7.47
CA LYS A 37 8.73 10.20 -8.16
C LYS A 37 8.38 9.09 -7.19
N ILE A 38 7.22 8.49 -7.37
CA ILE A 38 6.74 7.37 -6.55
C ILE A 38 6.75 6.09 -7.38
N LEU A 39 7.46 5.08 -6.88
CA LEU A 39 7.49 3.75 -7.46
C LEU A 39 6.47 2.86 -6.75
N VAL A 40 5.63 2.14 -7.50
CA VAL A 40 4.68 1.18 -6.93
C VAL A 40 5.01 -0.22 -7.44
N LEU A 41 5.50 -1.08 -6.56
CA LEU A 41 5.62 -2.51 -6.82
C LEU A 41 4.25 -3.15 -6.55
N ASN A 42 3.53 -3.45 -7.62
CA ASN A 42 2.20 -4.00 -7.55
C ASN A 42 2.23 -5.54 -7.62
N LEU A 43 2.12 -6.19 -6.45
CA LEU A 43 2.07 -7.65 -6.30
C LEU A 43 0.64 -8.19 -6.29
N MET A 44 -0.38 -7.29 -6.31
CA MET A 44 -1.79 -7.69 -6.28
C MET A 44 -2.21 -8.33 -7.61
N PRO A 45 -3.12 -9.33 -7.57
CA PRO A 45 -3.60 -10.01 -8.77
C PRO A 45 -4.50 -9.12 -9.65
N LYS A 46 -5.30 -8.24 -9.06
CA LYS A 46 -6.14 -7.27 -9.76
C LYS A 46 -5.42 -5.94 -9.93
N LYS A 47 -4.44 -5.91 -10.83
CA LYS A 47 -3.53 -4.77 -10.99
C LYS A 47 -4.26 -3.45 -11.27
N ILE A 48 -5.22 -3.42 -12.19
CA ILE A 48 -5.96 -2.22 -12.60
C ILE A 48 -6.74 -1.61 -11.43
N GLU A 49 -7.37 -2.46 -10.60
CA GLU A 49 -8.07 -1.99 -9.38
C GLU A 49 -7.09 -1.35 -8.41
N THR A 50 -5.98 -2.02 -8.14
CA THR A 50 -4.92 -1.54 -7.24
C THR A 50 -4.27 -0.24 -7.73
N GLU A 51 -3.98 -0.13 -9.03
CA GLU A 51 -3.48 1.10 -9.65
C GLU A 51 -4.40 2.29 -9.38
N THR A 52 -5.71 2.10 -9.58
CA THR A 52 -6.73 3.13 -9.35
C THR A 52 -6.78 3.54 -7.87
N GLN A 53 -6.73 2.57 -6.96
CA GLN A 53 -6.73 2.81 -5.52
C GLN A 53 -5.54 3.68 -5.09
N PHE A 54 -4.32 3.35 -5.51
CA PHE A 54 -3.15 4.16 -5.18
C PHE A 54 -3.13 5.50 -5.91
N ALA A 55 -3.53 5.55 -7.18
CA ALA A 55 -3.63 6.80 -7.92
C ALA A 55 -4.58 7.79 -7.24
N ARG A 56 -5.70 7.30 -6.67
CA ARG A 56 -6.65 8.13 -5.91
C ARG A 56 -6.04 8.71 -4.65
N LEU A 57 -5.33 7.90 -3.86
CA LEU A 57 -4.71 8.34 -2.60
C LEU A 57 -3.53 9.27 -2.83
N LEU A 58 -2.67 8.97 -3.81
CA LEU A 58 -1.54 9.81 -4.18
C LEU A 58 -1.99 11.12 -4.86
N GLY A 59 -3.12 11.08 -5.59
CA GLY A 59 -3.69 12.23 -6.28
C GLY A 59 -4.40 13.23 -5.36
N ASN A 60 -4.80 12.79 -4.16
CA ASN A 60 -5.44 13.65 -3.16
C ASN A 60 -4.40 14.42 -2.32
N SER A 61 -3.49 15.11 -2.99
CA SER A 61 -2.40 15.87 -2.41
C SER A 61 -2.15 17.16 -3.23
N PRO A 62 -1.75 18.29 -2.62
CA PRO A 62 -1.31 19.47 -3.34
C PRO A 62 0.05 19.26 -4.04
N LEU A 63 0.78 18.20 -3.71
CA LEU A 63 2.08 17.89 -4.30
C LEU A 63 1.89 17.23 -5.67
N GLN A 64 2.75 17.57 -6.63
CA GLN A 64 2.78 16.87 -7.91
C GLN A 64 3.49 15.55 -7.74
N VAL A 65 2.81 14.47 -8.13
CA VAL A 65 3.31 13.10 -8.03
C VAL A 65 3.37 12.46 -9.42
N GLU A 66 4.49 11.85 -9.73
CA GLU A 66 4.71 10.99 -10.88
C GLU A 66 4.77 9.54 -10.40
N MET A 67 3.85 8.69 -10.87
CA MET A 67 3.74 7.30 -10.44
C MET A 67 4.29 6.36 -11.52
N ASP A 68 5.36 5.65 -11.19
CA ASP A 68 5.89 4.53 -11.97
C ASP A 68 5.38 3.21 -11.38
N LEU A 69 4.91 2.31 -12.25
CA LEU A 69 4.42 0.99 -11.87
C LEU A 69 5.46 -0.08 -12.24
N ILE A 70 5.76 -0.98 -11.30
CA ILE A 70 6.57 -2.17 -11.60
C ILE A 70 5.86 -3.44 -11.14
N HIS A 71 6.16 -4.52 -11.83
CA HIS A 71 5.77 -5.89 -11.46
C HIS A 71 7.02 -6.78 -11.38
N THR A 72 6.89 -7.93 -10.74
CA THR A 72 7.94 -8.94 -10.72
C THR A 72 8.05 -9.64 -12.07
N LYS A 73 9.27 -9.77 -12.59
CA LYS A 73 9.56 -10.45 -13.85
C LYS A 73 9.48 -11.97 -13.70
N SER A 74 9.82 -12.47 -12.53
CA SER A 74 9.83 -13.89 -12.17
C SER A 74 8.44 -14.52 -12.00
N HIS A 75 7.36 -13.72 -12.09
CA HIS A 75 5.98 -14.19 -11.95
C HIS A 75 5.09 -13.69 -13.08
N GLU A 76 4.39 -14.62 -13.74
CA GLU A 76 3.42 -14.30 -14.79
C GLU A 76 2.06 -13.91 -14.20
N SER A 77 1.64 -12.67 -14.46
CA SER A 77 0.35 -12.14 -13.98
C SER A 77 -0.82 -12.70 -14.78
N LYS A 78 -1.70 -13.50 -14.13
CA LYS A 78 -2.81 -14.20 -14.79
C LYS A 78 -4.08 -13.35 -14.97
N ASN A 79 -4.26 -12.27 -14.21
CA ASN A 79 -5.51 -11.49 -14.15
C ASN A 79 -5.41 -10.10 -14.80
N VAL A 80 -4.42 -9.90 -15.65
CA VAL A 80 -4.20 -8.66 -16.40
C VAL A 80 -3.68 -9.01 -17.80
N SER A 81 -4.09 -8.24 -18.83
CA SER A 81 -3.61 -8.49 -20.17
C SER A 81 -2.12 -8.15 -20.31
N GLN A 82 -1.42 -8.90 -21.15
CA GLN A 82 -0.01 -8.60 -21.48
C GLN A 82 0.15 -7.22 -22.09
N GLU A 83 -0.82 -6.77 -22.91
CA GLU A 83 -0.84 -5.43 -23.50
C GLU A 83 -0.85 -4.34 -22.41
N HIS A 84 -1.63 -4.51 -21.35
CA HIS A 84 -1.67 -3.58 -20.22
C HIS A 84 -0.32 -3.52 -19.50
N LEU A 85 0.28 -4.69 -19.22
CA LEU A 85 1.59 -4.76 -18.57
C LEU A 85 2.67 -4.07 -19.41
N LEU A 86 2.75 -4.38 -20.68
CA LEU A 86 3.72 -3.78 -21.60
C LEU A 86 3.54 -2.26 -21.75
N SER A 87 2.30 -1.78 -21.63
CA SER A 87 2.00 -0.36 -21.83
C SER A 87 2.27 0.50 -20.60
N PHE A 88 2.09 -0.06 -19.38
CA PHE A 88 2.05 0.74 -18.15
C PHE A 88 3.04 0.28 -17.08
N TYR A 89 3.54 -0.96 -17.14
CA TYR A 89 4.48 -1.50 -16.17
C TYR A 89 5.90 -1.55 -16.70
N LYS A 90 6.81 -1.38 -15.77
CA LYS A 90 8.25 -1.60 -15.95
C LYS A 90 8.66 -2.83 -15.16
N THR A 91 9.82 -3.40 -15.48
CA THR A 91 10.48 -4.40 -14.64
C THR A 91 11.46 -3.74 -13.69
N PHE A 92 11.99 -4.49 -12.72
CA PHE A 92 13.04 -3.98 -11.85
C PHE A 92 14.29 -3.57 -12.64
N ASP A 93 14.63 -4.29 -13.71
CA ASP A 93 15.76 -3.96 -14.58
C ASP A 93 15.66 -2.56 -15.20
N ASP A 94 14.45 -2.08 -15.49
CA ASP A 94 14.20 -0.75 -16.08
C ASP A 94 14.36 0.40 -15.08
N VAL A 95 14.30 0.10 -13.78
CA VAL A 95 14.29 1.10 -12.71
C VAL A 95 15.48 1.03 -11.76
N LYS A 96 16.24 -0.08 -11.71
CA LYS A 96 17.32 -0.29 -10.74
C LYS A 96 18.42 0.77 -10.72
N ASN A 97 18.63 1.47 -11.86
CA ASN A 97 19.60 2.56 -11.98
C ASN A 97 19.00 3.94 -11.68
N LYS A 98 17.74 4.02 -11.26
CA LYS A 98 17.04 5.26 -10.92
C LYS A 98 16.92 5.42 -9.42
N LYS A 99 16.57 6.64 -8.99
CA LYS A 99 16.21 6.95 -7.62
C LYS A 99 14.79 7.48 -7.56
N TYR A 100 14.13 7.26 -6.41
CA TYR A 100 12.74 7.63 -6.19
C TYR A 100 12.56 8.34 -4.85
N ASP A 101 11.65 9.28 -4.81
CA ASP A 101 11.28 9.99 -3.59
C ASP A 101 10.55 9.05 -2.62
N GLY A 102 9.66 8.22 -3.14
CA GLY A 102 8.93 7.24 -2.36
C GLY A 102 8.71 5.93 -3.11
N MET A 103 8.43 4.86 -2.37
CA MET A 103 8.07 3.57 -2.93
C MET A 103 6.93 2.94 -2.13
N ILE A 104 5.99 2.30 -2.83
CA ILE A 104 4.95 1.47 -2.24
C ILE A 104 5.19 0.03 -2.67
N ILE A 105 5.19 -0.91 -1.71
CA ILE A 105 5.18 -2.35 -1.95
C ILE A 105 3.83 -2.87 -1.47
N THR A 106 3.01 -3.38 -2.39
CA THR A 106 1.64 -3.80 -2.10
C THR A 106 1.57 -5.15 -1.38
N GLY A 107 0.38 -5.51 -0.93
CA GLY A 107 0.05 -6.88 -0.53
C GLY A 107 0.13 -7.87 -1.69
N ALA A 108 0.03 -9.17 -1.35
CA ALA A 108 -0.08 -10.27 -2.29
C ALA A 108 -0.89 -11.42 -1.66
N PRO A 109 -1.66 -12.20 -2.43
CA PRO A 109 -2.50 -13.29 -1.91
C PRO A 109 -1.71 -14.61 -1.74
N VAL A 110 -0.52 -14.54 -1.14
CA VAL A 110 0.41 -15.66 -0.93
C VAL A 110 0.74 -15.88 0.55
N GLU A 111 -0.11 -15.40 1.43
CA GLU A 111 0.16 -15.37 2.88
C GLU A 111 0.21 -16.77 3.55
N HIS A 112 -0.35 -17.81 2.91
CA HIS A 112 -0.28 -19.19 3.38
C HIS A 112 1.04 -19.90 3.05
N MET A 113 1.84 -19.34 2.11
CA MET A 113 3.14 -19.87 1.74
C MET A 113 4.23 -19.32 2.67
N GLU A 114 5.28 -20.07 2.95
CA GLU A 114 6.48 -19.49 3.53
C GLU A 114 7.09 -18.48 2.55
N PHE A 115 7.82 -17.50 3.07
CA PHE A 115 8.32 -16.42 2.22
C PHE A 115 9.24 -16.94 1.12
N GLU A 116 10.10 -17.89 1.45
CA GLU A 116 11.08 -18.51 0.55
C GLU A 116 10.43 -19.40 -0.53
N GLU A 117 9.18 -19.83 -0.33
CA GLU A 117 8.42 -20.63 -1.29
C GLU A 117 7.72 -19.75 -2.35
N VAL A 118 7.69 -18.44 -2.15
CA VAL A 118 7.05 -17.51 -3.10
C VAL A 118 7.94 -17.35 -4.34
N GLU A 119 7.42 -17.66 -5.52
CA GLU A 119 8.13 -17.69 -6.80
C GLU A 119 9.02 -16.46 -7.05
N TYR A 120 8.58 -15.27 -6.65
CA TYR A 120 9.29 -14.00 -6.84
C TYR A 120 10.03 -13.52 -5.58
N TRP A 121 10.27 -14.39 -4.60
CA TRP A 121 10.87 -13.98 -3.32
C TRP A 121 12.27 -13.38 -3.49
N ASP A 122 13.13 -14.02 -4.26
CA ASP A 122 14.50 -13.54 -4.47
C ASP A 122 14.53 -12.17 -5.15
N GLU A 123 13.68 -11.98 -6.18
CA GLU A 123 13.54 -10.68 -6.85
C GLU A 123 12.98 -9.62 -5.89
N LEU A 124 12.00 -9.96 -5.06
CA LEU A 124 11.46 -9.06 -4.04
C LEU A 124 12.53 -8.66 -3.02
N CYS A 125 13.36 -9.59 -2.57
CA CYS A 125 14.48 -9.33 -1.67
C CYS A 125 15.51 -8.37 -2.29
N GLU A 126 15.82 -8.54 -3.58
CA GLU A 126 16.70 -7.63 -4.32
C GLU A 126 16.11 -6.23 -4.39
N ILE A 127 14.83 -6.09 -4.72
CA ILE A 127 14.11 -4.83 -4.77
C ILE A 127 14.08 -4.16 -3.39
N MET A 128 13.77 -4.90 -2.32
CA MET A 128 13.76 -4.38 -0.95
C MET A 128 15.15 -3.93 -0.49
N LYS A 129 16.20 -4.65 -0.85
CA LYS A 129 17.60 -4.26 -0.58
C LYS A 129 17.96 -2.97 -1.33
N TRP A 130 17.60 -2.89 -2.60
CA TRP A 130 17.82 -1.72 -3.44
C TRP A 130 17.08 -0.48 -2.91
N SER A 131 15.84 -0.63 -2.46
CA SER A 131 15.02 0.49 -1.97
C SER A 131 15.68 1.23 -0.78
N LYS A 132 16.45 0.53 0.06
CA LYS A 132 17.14 1.16 1.19
C LYS A 132 18.16 2.23 0.78
N LYS A 133 18.71 2.16 -0.44
CA LYS A 133 19.72 3.10 -0.93
C LYS A 133 19.19 4.05 -2.00
N ASN A 134 18.13 3.68 -2.69
CA ASN A 134 17.64 4.39 -3.87
C ASN A 134 16.27 5.04 -3.69
N VAL A 135 15.65 4.88 -2.52
CA VAL A 135 14.34 5.45 -2.20
C VAL A 135 14.41 6.20 -0.87
N THR A 136 13.81 7.38 -0.77
CA THR A 136 13.81 8.16 0.48
C THR A 136 12.95 7.49 1.55
N SER A 137 11.70 7.09 1.22
CA SER A 137 10.81 6.39 2.14
C SER A 137 10.04 5.28 1.42
N THR A 138 10.00 4.06 2.00
CA THR A 138 9.27 2.92 1.46
C THR A 138 8.09 2.58 2.35
N PHE A 139 6.91 2.46 1.74
CA PHE A 139 5.65 2.14 2.38
C PHE A 139 5.23 0.72 2.00
N HIS A 140 5.30 -0.20 2.95
CA HIS A 140 4.95 -1.61 2.77
C HIS A 140 3.54 -1.88 3.26
N ILE A 141 2.73 -2.62 2.50
CA ILE A 141 1.30 -2.85 2.80
C ILE A 141 0.98 -4.33 2.91
N CYS A 142 0.20 -4.72 3.93
CA CYS A 142 -0.33 -6.05 4.19
C CYS A 142 0.76 -7.14 4.13
N TRP A 143 0.66 -8.10 3.23
CA TRP A 143 1.70 -9.12 3.05
C TRP A 143 3.06 -8.50 2.70
N GLY A 144 3.11 -7.44 1.90
CA GLY A 144 4.34 -6.69 1.63
C GLY A 144 4.96 -6.09 2.90
N ALA A 145 4.14 -5.70 3.90
CA ALA A 145 4.63 -5.27 5.20
C ALA A 145 5.26 -6.43 5.99
N GLN A 146 4.60 -7.59 6.00
CA GLN A 146 5.14 -8.79 6.65
C GLN A 146 6.44 -9.25 5.97
N ALA A 147 6.48 -9.27 4.64
CA ALA A 147 7.68 -9.61 3.86
C ALA A 147 8.85 -8.66 4.16
N GLY A 148 8.59 -7.35 4.22
CA GLY A 148 9.60 -6.35 4.57
C GLY A 148 10.10 -6.46 6.01
N LEU A 149 9.20 -6.70 6.97
CA LEU A 149 9.55 -6.96 8.38
C LEU A 149 10.40 -8.23 8.52
N TYR A 150 10.05 -9.28 7.80
CA TYR A 150 10.80 -10.53 7.80
C TYR A 150 12.19 -10.34 7.17
N TYR A 151 12.26 -9.85 5.95
CA TYR A 151 13.53 -9.70 5.22
C TYR A 151 14.53 -8.78 5.91
N HIS A 152 14.06 -7.63 6.42
CA HIS A 152 14.97 -6.63 6.98
C HIS A 152 15.27 -6.81 8.46
N TYR A 153 14.37 -7.46 9.22
CA TYR A 153 14.41 -7.49 10.69
C TYR A 153 14.20 -8.86 11.29
N GLY A 154 13.94 -9.91 10.49
CA GLY A 154 13.71 -11.26 10.97
C GLY A 154 12.38 -11.46 11.70
N ILE A 155 11.43 -10.52 11.58
CA ILE A 155 10.12 -10.61 12.21
C ILE A 155 9.26 -11.59 11.41
N ARG A 156 8.87 -12.69 12.04
CA ARG A 156 8.07 -13.75 11.38
C ARG A 156 6.60 -13.35 11.27
N LYS A 157 5.90 -13.95 10.31
CA LYS A 157 4.44 -13.98 10.27
C LYS A 157 3.92 -15.21 11.00
N TYR A 158 2.73 -15.10 11.55
CA TYR A 158 2.05 -16.17 12.28
C TYR A 158 0.63 -16.32 11.72
N PRO A 159 0.13 -17.55 11.56
CA PRO A 159 -1.26 -17.77 11.18
C PRO A 159 -2.21 -17.24 12.26
N THR A 160 -3.38 -16.80 11.85
CA THR A 160 -4.48 -16.43 12.74
C THR A 160 -5.51 -17.55 12.79
N ASP A 161 -6.22 -17.70 13.89
CA ASP A 161 -7.26 -18.74 14.06
C ASP A 161 -8.40 -18.56 13.05
N LYS A 162 -8.72 -17.30 12.72
CA LYS A 162 -9.70 -16.90 11.72
C LYS A 162 -9.14 -15.76 10.87
N LYS A 163 -9.62 -15.69 9.64
CA LYS A 163 -9.33 -14.54 8.76
C LYS A 163 -9.77 -13.23 9.44
N PHE A 164 -8.88 -12.26 9.54
CA PHE A 164 -9.30 -10.90 9.83
C PHE A 164 -9.94 -10.33 8.56
N PHE A 165 -11.27 -10.27 8.56
CA PHE A 165 -12.03 -9.88 7.38
C PHE A 165 -13.11 -8.87 7.76
N GLY A 166 -12.95 -7.62 7.32
CA GLY A 166 -13.85 -6.52 7.67
C GLY A 166 -13.14 -5.21 7.91
N VAL A 167 -13.80 -4.31 8.65
CA VAL A 167 -13.31 -2.97 9.01
C VAL A 167 -13.20 -2.89 10.53
N PHE A 168 -11.99 -2.71 11.02
CA PHE A 168 -11.69 -2.81 12.45
C PHE A 168 -11.23 -1.48 13.04
N PRO A 169 -11.56 -1.20 14.32
CA PRO A 169 -11.06 -0.04 15.02
C PRO A 169 -9.58 -0.21 15.38
N HIS A 170 -8.83 0.86 15.18
CA HIS A 170 -7.40 0.95 15.51
C HIS A 170 -7.15 2.18 16.36
N LYS A 171 -6.11 2.14 17.19
CA LYS A 171 -5.69 3.23 18.07
C LYS A 171 -4.28 3.68 17.74
N VAL A 172 -4.04 5.00 17.78
CA VAL A 172 -2.72 5.57 17.68
C VAL A 172 -2.00 5.39 19.02
N GLU A 173 -0.89 4.64 19.04
CA GLU A 173 -0.08 4.42 20.24
C GLU A 173 0.86 5.58 20.54
N HIS A 174 1.35 6.25 19.48
CA HIS A 174 2.22 7.40 19.60
C HIS A 174 1.54 8.66 19.06
N LYS A 175 0.88 9.42 19.93
CA LYS A 175 0.18 10.67 19.58
C LYS A 175 1.09 11.74 18.94
N THR A 176 2.39 11.66 19.16
CA THR A 176 3.39 12.55 18.54
C THR A 176 3.89 12.06 17.18
N SER A 177 3.40 10.91 16.70
CA SER A 177 3.78 10.40 15.38
C SER A 177 3.28 11.32 14.27
N ILE A 178 4.22 11.83 13.46
CA ILE A 178 3.91 12.70 12.32
C ILE A 178 3.08 11.93 11.27
N LEU A 179 3.24 10.61 11.15
CA LEU A 179 2.46 9.79 10.23
C LEU A 179 0.96 9.81 10.56
N PHE A 180 0.62 9.88 11.85
CA PHE A 180 -0.75 9.90 12.36
C PHE A 180 -1.19 11.31 12.78
N ARG A 181 -0.51 12.36 12.30
CA ARG A 181 -0.88 13.73 12.58
C ARG A 181 -2.29 14.05 12.04
N GLY A 182 -3.16 14.51 12.93
CA GLY A 182 -4.55 14.83 12.61
C GLY A 182 -5.51 13.65 12.63
N PHE A 183 -5.03 12.46 13.00
CA PHE A 183 -5.91 11.31 13.24
C PHE A 183 -6.70 11.47 14.52
N ASP A 184 -7.91 10.93 14.53
CA ASP A 184 -8.68 10.69 15.74
C ASP A 184 -8.00 9.64 16.61
N ASP A 185 -8.34 9.58 17.92
CA ASP A 185 -7.78 8.57 18.83
C ASP A 185 -8.13 7.15 18.40
N VAL A 186 -9.28 6.96 17.73
CA VAL A 186 -9.72 5.70 17.13
C VAL A 186 -10.08 5.94 15.65
N PHE A 187 -9.58 5.08 14.79
CA PHE A 187 -9.84 5.14 13.35
C PHE A 187 -10.10 3.75 12.79
N MET A 188 -10.87 3.67 11.71
CA MET A 188 -11.29 2.42 11.10
C MET A 188 -10.34 2.03 9.95
N VAL A 189 -10.01 0.73 9.87
CA VAL A 189 -9.13 0.19 8.81
C VAL A 189 -9.68 -1.13 8.26
N PRO A 190 -9.79 -1.28 6.93
CA PRO A 190 -10.07 -2.55 6.29
C PRO A 190 -8.94 -3.57 6.52
N GLN A 191 -9.32 -4.80 6.79
CA GLN A 191 -8.44 -5.94 6.95
C GLN A 191 -8.96 -7.12 6.10
N SER A 192 -8.05 -7.80 5.40
CA SER A 192 -8.30 -9.07 4.72
C SER A 192 -7.03 -9.89 4.74
N ARG A 193 -6.81 -10.66 5.81
CA ARG A 193 -5.58 -11.44 5.97
C ARG A 193 -5.76 -12.63 6.89
N HIS A 194 -4.98 -13.69 6.65
CA HIS A 194 -4.91 -14.93 7.46
C HIS A 194 -3.67 -15.00 8.35
N THR A 195 -2.81 -13.98 8.30
CA THR A 195 -1.56 -13.94 9.06
C THR A 195 -1.38 -12.61 9.77
N THR A 196 -0.56 -12.63 10.82
CA THR A 196 -0.23 -11.45 11.63
C THR A 196 1.25 -11.46 12.03
N VAL A 197 1.72 -10.35 12.58
CA VAL A 197 3.02 -10.25 13.27
C VAL A 197 2.78 -10.09 14.76
N ARG A 198 3.67 -10.62 15.60
CA ARG A 198 3.55 -10.48 17.04
C ARG A 198 4.14 -9.15 17.51
N ARG A 199 3.48 -8.53 18.48
CA ARG A 199 3.92 -7.28 19.11
C ARG A 199 5.29 -7.43 19.73
N GLU A 200 5.50 -8.52 20.48
CA GLU A 200 6.73 -8.80 21.22
C GLU A 200 7.95 -8.88 20.29
N ASP A 201 7.79 -9.49 19.10
CA ASP A 201 8.87 -9.60 18.13
C ASP A 201 9.32 -8.22 17.63
N ILE A 202 8.39 -7.28 17.47
CA ILE A 202 8.67 -5.92 17.04
C ILE A 202 9.28 -5.10 18.18
N GLU A 203 8.72 -5.17 19.39
CA GLU A 203 9.20 -4.43 20.58
C GLU A 203 10.62 -4.84 20.98
N ASN A 204 10.98 -6.11 20.76
CA ASN A 204 12.32 -6.61 20.97
C ASN A 204 13.36 -6.09 19.96
N ASN A 205 12.93 -5.42 18.88
CA ASN A 205 13.84 -4.86 17.88
C ASN A 205 13.97 -3.34 18.04
N PRO A 206 15.12 -2.82 18.53
CA PRO A 206 15.29 -1.39 18.83
C PRO A 206 15.24 -0.47 17.60
N LYS A 207 15.25 -1.03 16.38
CA LYS A 207 15.14 -0.28 15.13
C LYS A 207 13.69 -0.05 14.71
N LEU A 208 12.75 -0.74 15.34
CA LEU A 208 11.33 -0.71 15.00
C LEU A 208 10.53 -0.02 16.11
N LYS A 209 9.45 0.65 15.72
CA LYS A 209 8.51 1.30 16.62
C LYS A 209 7.09 1.04 16.15
N ILE A 210 6.25 0.50 17.05
CA ILE A 210 4.82 0.37 16.80
C ILE A 210 4.19 1.76 16.93
N LEU A 211 3.44 2.18 15.93
CA LEU A 211 2.79 3.49 15.88
C LEU A 211 1.29 3.41 16.12
N ALA A 212 0.65 2.32 15.69
CA ALA A 212 -0.77 2.08 15.87
C ALA A 212 -1.07 0.58 15.90
N SER A 213 -2.13 0.20 16.58
CA SER A 213 -2.60 -1.18 16.72
C SER A 213 -4.11 -1.26 16.91
N SER A 214 -4.63 -2.49 16.87
CA SER A 214 -6.02 -2.84 17.18
C SER A 214 -6.04 -3.91 18.26
N ASP A 215 -6.99 -3.83 19.17
CA ASP A 215 -7.23 -4.86 20.18
C ASP A 215 -7.70 -6.19 19.54
N GLU A 216 -8.28 -6.11 18.31
CA GLU A 216 -8.80 -7.26 17.59
C GLU A 216 -7.83 -7.85 16.55
N THR A 217 -7.10 -7.00 15.82
CA THR A 217 -6.27 -7.44 14.71
C THR A 217 -4.77 -7.30 14.96
N GLY A 218 -4.38 -6.82 16.14
CA GLY A 218 -2.99 -6.68 16.56
C GLY A 218 -2.29 -5.47 15.96
N VAL A 219 -1.00 -5.59 15.69
CA VAL A 219 -0.15 -4.49 15.19
C VAL A 219 -0.61 -4.04 13.81
N TYR A 220 -0.83 -2.73 13.66
CA TYR A 220 -1.24 -2.11 12.39
C TYR A 220 -0.11 -1.38 11.70
N ALA A 221 0.57 -0.49 12.40
CA ALA A 221 1.60 0.36 11.81
C ALA A 221 2.91 0.26 12.57
N VAL A 222 3.97 -0.01 11.86
CA VAL A 222 5.34 -0.06 12.36
C VAL A 222 6.22 0.85 11.52
N SER A 223 7.17 1.55 12.13
CA SER A 223 8.10 2.41 11.42
C SER A 223 9.52 2.22 11.93
N THR A 224 10.47 2.40 11.05
CA THR A 224 11.87 2.62 11.43
C THR A 224 12.10 4.07 11.86
N ASN A 225 13.24 4.33 12.48
CA ASN A 225 13.63 5.69 12.81
C ASN A 225 13.62 6.58 11.57
N LYS A 226 13.03 7.76 11.66
CA LYS A 226 12.85 8.74 10.58
C LYS A 226 11.96 8.26 9.42
N GLY A 227 11.23 7.13 9.55
CA GLY A 227 10.26 6.68 8.54
C GLY A 227 10.87 6.24 7.21
N LYS A 228 12.15 5.83 7.19
CA LYS A 228 12.79 5.26 5.98
C LYS A 228 12.01 4.05 5.46
N GLN A 229 11.47 3.25 6.37
CA GLN A 229 10.57 2.14 6.06
C GLN A 229 9.35 2.21 6.99
N ILE A 230 8.17 2.09 6.42
CA ILE A 230 6.88 2.09 7.09
C ILE A 230 6.16 0.82 6.68
N PHE A 231 5.60 0.10 7.65
CA PHE A 231 4.92 -1.18 7.47
C PHE A 231 3.50 -1.08 8.00
N ILE A 232 2.52 -1.28 7.12
CA ILE A 232 1.09 -1.18 7.42
C ILE A 232 0.44 -2.53 7.13
N THR A 233 -0.14 -3.18 8.12
CA THR A 233 -0.71 -4.53 7.97
C THR A 233 -2.14 -4.55 7.42
N GLY A 234 -2.81 -3.40 7.36
CA GLY A 234 -4.17 -3.26 6.83
C GLY A 234 -4.21 -2.64 5.44
N HIS A 235 -5.41 -2.41 4.95
CA HIS A 235 -5.69 -1.99 3.57
C HIS A 235 -6.43 -0.64 3.52
N SER A 236 -5.73 0.44 3.84
CA SER A 236 -6.31 1.79 3.75
C SER A 236 -6.66 2.21 2.32
N GLU A 237 -6.07 1.55 1.32
CA GLU A 237 -6.29 1.81 -0.11
C GLU A 237 -7.60 1.24 -0.66
N TYR A 238 -8.27 0.34 0.05
CA TYR A 238 -9.44 -0.38 -0.45
C TYR A 238 -10.60 0.54 -0.81
N ASP A 239 -11.23 0.22 -1.94
CA ASP A 239 -12.50 0.82 -2.39
C ASP A 239 -13.69 0.32 -1.57
N ALA A 240 -14.82 1.04 -1.68
CA ALA A 240 -16.05 0.68 -0.99
C ALA A 240 -16.46 -0.79 -1.19
N ASN A 241 -16.31 -1.31 -2.41
CA ASN A 241 -16.75 -2.65 -2.78
C ASN A 241 -15.67 -3.73 -2.74
N THR A 242 -14.42 -3.43 -2.34
CA THR A 242 -13.33 -4.41 -2.40
C THR A 242 -13.62 -5.64 -1.54
N LEU A 243 -14.01 -5.46 -0.27
CA LEU A 243 -14.36 -6.58 0.62
C LEU A 243 -15.67 -7.29 0.21
N ARG A 244 -16.65 -6.55 -0.32
CA ARG A 244 -17.88 -7.13 -0.90
C ARG A 244 -17.56 -8.08 -2.04
N ASN A 245 -16.73 -7.63 -2.99
CA ASN A 245 -16.33 -8.43 -4.14
C ASN A 245 -15.52 -9.66 -3.72
N GLU A 246 -14.72 -9.55 -2.70
CA GLU A 246 -13.99 -10.67 -2.12
C GLU A 246 -14.94 -11.66 -1.45
N TYR A 247 -15.88 -11.20 -0.63
CA TYR A 247 -16.90 -12.01 0.02
C TYR A 247 -17.75 -12.78 -1.01
N LEU A 248 -18.26 -12.09 -2.03
CA LEU A 248 -19.08 -12.71 -3.07
C LEU A 248 -18.32 -13.75 -3.87
N ARG A 249 -17.08 -13.43 -4.27
CA ARG A 249 -16.18 -14.34 -4.99
C ARG A 249 -15.93 -15.64 -4.20
N ASP A 250 -15.64 -15.53 -2.92
CA ASP A 250 -15.27 -16.68 -2.09
C ASP A 250 -16.53 -17.50 -1.74
N LYS A 251 -17.67 -16.84 -1.52
CA LYS A 251 -18.98 -17.49 -1.35
C LYS A 251 -19.38 -18.28 -2.60
N GLU A 252 -19.24 -17.69 -3.80
CA GLU A 252 -19.53 -18.35 -5.08
C GLU A 252 -18.65 -19.59 -5.31
N LYS A 253 -17.40 -19.56 -4.84
CA LYS A 253 -16.48 -20.70 -4.89
C LYS A 253 -16.73 -21.75 -3.80
N GLY A 254 -17.69 -21.55 -2.91
CA GLY A 254 -17.98 -22.43 -1.78
C GLY A 254 -16.87 -22.44 -0.72
N LEU A 255 -16.00 -21.41 -0.68
CA LEU A 255 -14.97 -21.29 0.33
C LEU A 255 -15.56 -20.78 1.66
N PRO A 256 -15.03 -21.23 2.81
CA PRO A 256 -15.46 -20.73 4.10
C PRO A 256 -15.06 -19.26 4.25
N ILE A 257 -16.06 -18.37 4.26
CA ILE A 257 -15.87 -16.93 4.45
C ILE A 257 -16.99 -16.37 5.30
N ASP A 258 -16.63 -15.62 6.34
CA ASP A 258 -17.58 -14.88 7.16
C ASP A 258 -18.01 -13.57 6.45
N ILE A 259 -19.15 -13.01 6.85
CA ILE A 259 -19.55 -11.66 6.45
C ILE A 259 -18.47 -10.67 6.98
N PRO A 260 -17.98 -9.74 6.15
CA PRO A 260 -16.96 -8.80 6.61
C PRO A 260 -17.49 -7.92 7.75
N LYS A 261 -16.80 -7.99 8.90
CA LYS A 261 -17.19 -7.33 10.15
C LYS A 261 -17.23 -5.81 10.00
N ASN A 262 -18.22 -5.14 10.59
CA ASN A 262 -18.39 -3.67 10.60
C ASN A 262 -18.39 -3.02 9.20
N TYR A 263 -18.79 -3.75 8.18
CA TYR A 263 -18.69 -3.32 6.79
C TYR A 263 -20.06 -3.06 6.17
N PHE A 264 -21.00 -3.97 6.37
CA PHE A 264 -22.39 -3.77 5.93
C PHE A 264 -23.25 -3.21 7.07
N PRO A 265 -24.24 -2.35 6.79
CA PRO A 265 -25.23 -1.93 7.78
C PRO A 265 -25.95 -3.13 8.38
N ASN A 266 -25.86 -3.31 9.71
CA ASN A 266 -26.46 -4.43 10.47
C ASN A 266 -26.00 -5.83 9.97
N ASP A 267 -24.77 -5.93 9.44
CA ASP A 267 -24.17 -7.13 8.88
C ASP A 267 -25.03 -7.77 7.73
N ASP A 268 -25.81 -6.95 7.02
CA ASP A 268 -26.66 -7.35 5.92
C ASP A 268 -25.94 -7.18 4.57
N PRO A 269 -25.47 -8.27 3.92
CA PRO A 269 -24.68 -8.20 2.69
C PRO A 269 -25.46 -7.71 1.46
N GLU A 270 -26.80 -7.61 1.55
CA GLU A 270 -27.65 -7.04 0.50
C GLU A 270 -27.61 -5.49 0.50
N LYS A 271 -27.13 -4.88 1.59
CA LYS A 271 -27.02 -3.42 1.70
C LYS A 271 -25.67 -2.91 1.15
N GLU A 272 -25.67 -1.62 0.80
CA GLU A 272 -24.43 -0.96 0.38
C GLU A 272 -23.44 -0.84 1.55
N PRO A 273 -22.14 -1.06 1.30
CA PRO A 273 -21.11 -0.96 2.33
C PRO A 273 -20.99 0.44 2.93
N LEU A 274 -20.70 0.49 4.23
CA LEU A 274 -20.36 1.75 4.93
C LEU A 274 -18.86 2.01 4.85
N VAL A 275 -18.48 3.08 4.17
CA VAL A 275 -17.07 3.48 4.08
C VAL A 275 -16.72 4.39 5.26
N THR A 276 -16.05 3.83 6.27
CA THR A 276 -15.68 4.53 7.51
C THR A 276 -14.17 4.80 7.62
N TRP A 277 -13.36 4.45 6.60
CA TRP A 277 -11.89 4.57 6.62
C TRP A 277 -11.32 5.61 5.65
N ARG A 278 -12.11 6.12 4.71
CA ARG A 278 -11.62 6.98 3.60
C ARG A 278 -10.89 8.23 4.07
N ALA A 279 -11.41 8.92 5.08
CA ALA A 279 -10.81 10.16 5.58
C ALA A 279 -9.40 9.89 6.14
N HIS A 280 -9.27 8.89 7.00
CA HIS A 280 -8.00 8.49 7.60
C HIS A 280 -7.02 7.89 6.57
N ALA A 281 -7.51 7.15 5.56
CA ALA A 281 -6.69 6.67 4.45
C ALA A 281 -6.05 7.83 3.67
N ASN A 282 -6.84 8.84 3.29
CA ASN A 282 -6.32 10.02 2.62
C ASN A 282 -5.31 10.77 3.49
N LEU A 283 -5.59 10.92 4.78
CA LEU A 283 -4.71 11.59 5.73
C LEU A 283 -3.39 10.82 5.92
N LEU A 284 -3.43 9.48 6.00
CA LEU A 284 -2.26 8.62 6.09
C LEU A 284 -1.29 8.84 4.92
N PHE A 285 -1.82 8.77 3.69
CA PHE A 285 -1.02 8.96 2.48
C PHE A 285 -0.55 10.40 2.30
N SER A 286 -1.38 11.38 2.64
CA SER A 286 -1.00 12.80 2.63
C SER A 286 0.14 13.08 3.62
N ASN A 287 0.07 12.55 4.85
CA ASN A 287 1.13 12.68 5.83
C ASN A 287 2.42 11.99 5.38
N TRP A 288 2.32 10.77 4.81
CA TRP A 288 3.48 10.08 4.26
C TRP A 288 4.13 10.90 3.14
N LEU A 289 3.37 11.34 2.14
CA LEU A 289 3.88 12.13 1.02
C LEU A 289 4.52 13.44 1.49
N ASN A 290 3.88 14.14 2.44
CA ASN A 290 4.38 15.43 2.91
C ASN A 290 5.62 15.28 3.80
N TYR A 291 5.54 14.45 4.86
CA TYR A 291 6.54 14.46 5.91
C TYR A 291 7.69 13.47 5.71
N PHE A 292 7.43 12.34 5.03
CA PHE A 292 8.43 11.27 4.86
C PHE A 292 8.98 11.19 3.44
N VAL A 293 8.30 11.79 2.48
CA VAL A 293 8.75 11.86 1.09
C VAL A 293 9.21 13.28 0.77
N TYR A 294 8.30 14.25 0.67
CA TYR A 294 8.60 15.60 0.19
C TYR A 294 9.60 16.35 1.07
N GLN A 295 9.38 16.41 2.39
CA GLN A 295 10.25 17.18 3.30
C GLN A 295 11.61 16.52 3.58
N THR A 296 11.74 15.22 3.30
CA THR A 296 12.97 14.46 3.56
C THR A 296 13.81 14.18 2.32
N THR A 297 13.19 14.21 1.14
CA THR A 297 13.90 14.03 -0.12
C THR A 297 14.78 15.26 -0.41
N PRO A 298 16.06 15.07 -0.81
CA PRO A 298 16.88 16.17 -1.27
C PRO A 298 16.33 16.75 -2.59
N TYR A 299 16.57 18.05 -2.84
CA TYR A 299 16.15 18.70 -4.09
C TYR A 299 16.73 17.96 -5.31
N ASP A 300 17.99 17.61 -5.26
CA ASP A 300 18.61 16.74 -6.26
C ASP A 300 18.44 15.29 -5.84
N ILE A 301 17.55 14.56 -6.53
CA ILE A 301 17.19 13.17 -6.26
C ILE A 301 18.40 12.22 -6.35
N ASP A 302 19.41 12.54 -7.15
CA ASP A 302 20.59 11.71 -7.34
C ASP A 302 21.49 11.68 -6.10
N THR A 303 21.28 12.60 -5.17
CA THR A 303 22.00 12.64 -3.87
C THR A 303 21.39 11.76 -2.79
N ILE A 304 20.28 11.05 -3.03
CA ILE A 304 19.69 10.07 -2.08
C ILE A 304 20.73 8.99 -1.72
N LYS A 305 20.89 8.71 -0.41
CA LYS A 305 21.85 7.74 0.15
C LYS A 305 21.14 6.60 0.86
#